data_735aad91e6ec4488b3c7ac5f75f5053c
#
_entry.id   735aad91e6ec4488b3c7ac5f75f5053c
#
_cell.length_a   1.000
_cell.length_b   1.000
_cell.length_c   1.000
_cell.angle_alpha   90.00
_cell.angle_beta   90.00
_cell.angle_gamma   90.00
#
_symmetry.space_group_name_H-M   'P 1'
#
loop_
_entity.id
_entity.type
_entity.pdbx_description
1 polymer ?
#
loop_
_entity_poly.entity_id
_entity_poly.type
_entity_poly.pdbx_seq_one_letter_code
_entity_poly.pdbx_strand_id
1 'polypeptide(L)'
;MARGNAMRRVSLRNIVAHKLRLGLTILAVVLGTAFIAGSFMFTNSLKSTFDSAVDNEFRGVDAVVSQKDDNGAKLDEKLRQKLADDEDVKNINIADSETVVAANENSEAYQTQGGTASVVPFYPEDKVVGGADKLKEGEEPSGKDEVLVNSSAADKYGISVGQKLIVVHPDEQDTVTVSGISEPAVDQGDSIVLSMAEKDYLERYGDPSQLKVSAAEGVDANALVDHLNDKYDVKAESGERLAEETSEMMSSALKFINYFLIAFGLIALLVGTFIIANTFSMIVAQRTKEFALLRALGASRRQITNSVVVESAIVGLLGSIVGVVAGMGLVAIIKAVMSAKGMPFDGGLGLSVSAIVVPIILGTIVTVVSAWAPARRAGRVQPVEAMRTTESASASSLKVRTIFGAIILLVGIVAALAGVLSDGETNVRAVLVGVGAFGIIVGFFLAGPALSLPLVPTVGKVIGAPFLSLIHISEPTRRTPIS
;
A
#
# COMPACT_ATOMS: atom_id res chain seq x y z
N MET A 1 28.18 -11.98 -38.62
CA MET A 1 27.11 -12.33 -37.64
C MET A 1 27.48 -13.45 -36.65
N ALA A 2 28.50 -14.27 -36.84
CA ALA A 2 28.84 -15.39 -35.92
C ALA A 2 29.56 -15.02 -34.60
N ARG A 3 30.21 -13.86 -34.52
CA ARG A 3 30.96 -13.43 -33.30
C ARG A 3 30.08 -12.98 -32.09
N GLY A 4 28.84 -12.57 -32.33
CA GLY A 4 27.92 -12.15 -31.24
C GLY A 4 27.34 -13.33 -30.43
N ASN A 5 27.19 -14.50 -31.06
CA ASN A 5 26.61 -15.68 -30.40
C ASN A 5 27.56 -16.38 -29.44
N ALA A 6 28.88 -16.32 -29.67
CA ALA A 6 29.87 -16.93 -28.77
C ALA A 6 29.96 -16.18 -27.41
N MET A 7 29.96 -14.84 -27.44
CA MET A 7 29.96 -14.02 -26.21
C MET A 7 28.69 -14.23 -25.40
N ARG A 8 27.51 -14.33 -26.00
CA ARG A 8 26.24 -14.62 -25.32
C ARG A 8 26.23 -15.99 -24.64
N ARG A 9 26.77 -17.02 -25.28
CA ARG A 9 26.86 -18.39 -24.70
C ARG A 9 27.83 -18.44 -23.53
N VAL A 10 28.94 -17.72 -23.56
CA VAL A 10 29.90 -17.63 -22.45
C VAL A 10 29.29 -16.90 -21.26
N SER A 11 28.55 -15.79 -21.48
CA SER A 11 27.86 -15.08 -20.40
C SER A 11 26.80 -15.95 -19.72
N LEU A 12 25.98 -16.68 -20.49
CA LEU A 12 24.93 -17.56 -19.90
C LEU A 12 25.50 -18.73 -19.08
N ARG A 13 26.63 -19.31 -19.54
CA ARG A 13 27.24 -20.45 -18.80
C ARG A 13 27.94 -20.04 -17.52
N ASN A 14 28.43 -18.81 -17.43
CA ASN A 14 29.06 -18.25 -16.23
C ASN A 14 28.04 -17.82 -15.16
N ILE A 15 26.82 -17.48 -15.55
CA ILE A 15 25.70 -17.20 -14.63
C ILE A 15 25.47 -18.42 -13.69
N VAL A 16 25.62 -19.63 -14.21
CA VAL A 16 25.37 -20.87 -13.45
C VAL A 16 26.52 -21.22 -12.47
N ALA A 17 27.73 -20.70 -12.66
CA ALA A 17 28.89 -21.05 -11.84
C ALA A 17 28.91 -20.37 -10.44
N HIS A 18 28.21 -19.24 -10.26
CA HIS A 18 28.20 -18.46 -8.99
C HIS A 18 26.81 -18.26 -8.41
N LYS A 19 26.05 -19.34 -8.28
CA LYS A 19 24.61 -19.35 -7.94
C LYS A 19 24.24 -18.54 -6.70
N LEU A 20 25.02 -18.60 -5.62
CA LEU A 20 24.67 -18.01 -4.34
C LEU A 20 24.75 -16.46 -4.37
N ARG A 21 25.76 -15.91 -5.03
CA ARG A 21 25.96 -14.46 -5.09
C ARG A 21 25.01 -13.80 -6.10
N LEU A 22 24.81 -14.45 -7.23
CA LEU A 22 23.81 -14.02 -8.21
C LEU A 22 22.40 -14.07 -7.58
N GLY A 23 22.12 -15.12 -6.78
CA GLY A 23 20.90 -15.25 -6.01
C GLY A 23 20.67 -14.07 -5.04
N LEU A 24 21.70 -13.62 -4.32
CA LEU A 24 21.60 -12.44 -3.46
C LEU A 24 21.33 -11.14 -4.24
N THR A 25 21.94 -10.99 -5.41
CA THR A 25 21.69 -9.82 -6.28
C THR A 25 20.27 -9.84 -6.81
N ILE A 26 19.81 -10.97 -7.30
CA ILE A 26 18.43 -11.15 -7.78
C ILE A 26 17.47 -10.91 -6.63
N LEU A 27 17.73 -11.46 -5.45
CA LEU A 27 16.90 -11.27 -4.26
C LEU A 27 16.76 -9.79 -3.88
N ALA A 28 17.86 -9.02 -3.93
CA ALA A 28 17.80 -7.58 -3.65
C ALA A 28 16.92 -6.82 -4.66
N VAL A 29 17.01 -7.18 -5.96
CA VAL A 29 16.14 -6.60 -7.00
C VAL A 29 14.69 -7.04 -6.77
N VAL A 30 14.47 -8.33 -6.52
CA VAL A 30 13.12 -8.90 -6.25
C VAL A 30 12.47 -8.20 -5.07
N LEU A 31 13.16 -8.06 -3.93
CA LEU A 31 12.58 -7.43 -2.74
C LEU A 31 12.20 -5.97 -2.99
N GLY A 32 13.09 -5.19 -3.64
CA GLY A 32 12.81 -3.79 -3.94
C GLY A 32 11.65 -3.61 -4.92
N THR A 33 11.64 -4.39 -5.99
CA THR A 33 10.58 -4.32 -7.02
C THR A 33 9.25 -4.94 -6.54
N ALA A 34 9.29 -6.00 -5.73
CA ALA A 34 8.11 -6.59 -5.10
C ALA A 34 7.42 -5.60 -4.16
N PHE A 35 8.20 -4.86 -3.38
CA PHE A 35 7.65 -3.86 -2.48
C PHE A 35 6.96 -2.72 -3.25
N ILE A 36 7.61 -2.18 -4.30
CA ILE A 36 7.02 -1.11 -5.12
C ILE A 36 5.78 -1.62 -5.87
N ALA A 37 5.86 -2.79 -6.51
CA ALA A 37 4.72 -3.39 -7.21
C ALA A 37 3.56 -3.67 -6.25
N GLY A 38 3.85 -4.27 -5.10
CA GLY A 38 2.87 -4.53 -4.05
C GLY A 38 2.21 -3.26 -3.52
N SER A 39 2.99 -2.17 -3.35
CA SER A 39 2.46 -0.87 -2.94
C SER A 39 1.45 -0.31 -3.93
N PHE A 40 1.78 -0.30 -5.22
CA PHE A 40 0.85 0.14 -6.27
C PHE A 40 -0.39 -0.73 -6.33
N MET A 41 -0.22 -2.06 -6.32
CA MET A 41 -1.34 -3.01 -6.37
C MET A 41 -2.25 -2.88 -5.16
N PHE A 42 -1.68 -2.77 -3.96
CA PHE A 42 -2.43 -2.59 -2.72
C PHE A 42 -3.22 -1.28 -2.72
N THR A 43 -2.60 -0.15 -3.08
CA THR A 43 -3.28 1.15 -3.15
C THR A 43 -4.39 1.16 -4.21
N ASN A 44 -4.14 0.55 -5.38
CA ASN A 44 -5.17 0.45 -6.43
C ASN A 44 -6.34 -0.44 -5.99
N SER A 45 -6.05 -1.53 -5.29
CA SER A 45 -7.08 -2.43 -4.77
C SER A 45 -7.94 -1.73 -3.70
N LEU A 46 -7.32 -1.00 -2.77
CA LEU A 46 -8.04 -0.16 -1.80
C LEU A 46 -8.90 0.88 -2.52
N LYS A 47 -8.33 1.59 -3.48
CA LYS A 47 -9.08 2.58 -4.25
C LYS A 47 -10.30 1.97 -4.92
N SER A 48 -10.14 0.82 -5.60
CA SER A 48 -11.26 0.13 -6.25
C SER A 48 -12.35 -0.30 -5.26
N THR A 49 -11.97 -0.75 -4.05
CA THR A 49 -12.94 -1.09 -3.00
C THR A 49 -13.74 0.14 -2.56
N PHE A 50 -13.06 1.26 -2.32
CA PHE A 50 -13.73 2.51 -1.93
C PHE A 50 -14.58 3.11 -3.05
N ASP A 51 -14.07 3.15 -4.28
CA ASP A 51 -14.83 3.66 -5.43
C ASP A 51 -16.13 2.83 -5.59
N SER A 52 -16.05 1.50 -5.46
CA SER A 52 -17.24 0.63 -5.52
C SER A 52 -18.23 0.90 -4.38
N ALA A 53 -17.74 1.18 -3.17
CA ALA A 53 -18.60 1.52 -2.03
C ALA A 53 -19.30 2.87 -2.25
N VAL A 54 -18.57 3.90 -2.72
CA VAL A 54 -19.14 5.22 -3.03
C VAL A 54 -20.14 5.12 -4.19
N ASP A 55 -19.78 4.42 -5.27
CA ASP A 55 -20.70 4.21 -6.41
C ASP A 55 -21.98 3.51 -5.99
N ASN A 56 -21.91 2.57 -5.05
CA ASN A 56 -23.09 1.90 -4.53
C ASN A 56 -23.92 2.81 -3.63
N GLU A 57 -23.28 3.55 -2.73
CA GLU A 57 -23.93 4.45 -1.77
C GLU A 57 -24.71 5.58 -2.45
N PHE A 58 -24.15 6.13 -3.55
CA PHE A 58 -24.72 7.24 -4.29
C PHE A 58 -25.43 6.83 -5.59
N ARG A 59 -25.68 5.54 -5.81
CA ARG A 59 -26.35 5.06 -7.01
C ARG A 59 -27.79 5.54 -7.06
N GLY A 60 -28.14 6.41 -8.04
CA GLY A 60 -29.48 6.97 -8.18
C GLY A 60 -29.85 7.98 -7.09
N VAL A 61 -28.86 8.50 -6.38
CA VAL A 61 -29.04 9.62 -5.45
C VAL A 61 -28.82 10.92 -6.24
N ASP A 62 -29.87 11.64 -6.54
CA ASP A 62 -29.80 12.91 -7.26
C ASP A 62 -29.54 14.09 -6.32
N ALA A 63 -30.10 14.03 -5.10
CA ALA A 63 -29.85 15.00 -4.07
C ALA A 63 -29.73 14.36 -2.67
N VAL A 64 -28.91 14.97 -1.80
CA VAL A 64 -28.89 14.71 -0.37
C VAL A 64 -29.36 15.96 0.34
N VAL A 65 -30.39 15.81 1.16
CA VAL A 65 -31.02 16.90 1.90
C VAL A 65 -30.65 16.80 3.37
N SER A 66 -30.18 17.89 3.94
CA SER A 66 -29.87 18.04 5.37
C SER A 66 -30.46 19.34 5.91
N GLN A 67 -30.48 19.49 7.22
CA GLN A 67 -30.86 20.76 7.84
C GLN A 67 -29.84 21.84 7.45
N LYS A 68 -30.32 23.02 7.06
CA LYS A 68 -29.49 24.10 6.52
C LYS A 68 -28.50 24.67 7.54
N ASP A 69 -28.98 24.90 8.75
CA ASP A 69 -28.23 25.33 9.93
C ASP A 69 -29.05 25.01 11.20
N ASP A 70 -28.57 25.39 12.38
CA ASP A 70 -29.28 25.13 13.65
C ASP A 70 -30.70 25.72 13.71
N ASN A 71 -31.02 26.69 12.85
CA ASN A 71 -32.33 27.35 12.75
C ASN A 71 -33.14 26.90 11.54
N GLY A 72 -32.56 26.12 10.62
CA GLY A 72 -33.22 25.59 9.43
C GLY A 72 -34.33 24.59 9.76
N ALA A 73 -35.15 24.27 8.75
CA ALA A 73 -36.24 23.32 8.91
C ALA A 73 -35.70 21.95 9.34
N LYS A 74 -36.28 21.38 10.42
CA LYS A 74 -36.00 20.02 10.80
C LYS A 74 -36.60 19.05 9.80
N LEU A 75 -35.92 17.93 9.56
CA LEU A 75 -36.40 16.88 8.65
C LEU A 75 -37.52 16.03 9.32
N ASP A 76 -38.49 16.75 9.95
CA ASP A 76 -39.64 16.14 10.62
C ASP A 76 -40.59 15.44 9.62
N GLU A 77 -41.54 14.69 10.13
CA GLU A 77 -42.51 13.97 9.33
C GLU A 77 -43.26 14.88 8.33
N LYS A 78 -43.57 16.12 8.74
CA LYS A 78 -44.31 17.09 7.87
C LYS A 78 -43.45 17.52 6.70
N LEU A 79 -42.18 17.78 6.90
CA LEU A 79 -41.27 18.18 5.83
C LEU A 79 -41.00 16.99 4.91
N ARG A 80 -40.77 15.80 5.46
CA ARG A 80 -40.61 14.59 4.65
C ARG A 80 -41.80 14.28 3.77
N GLN A 81 -43.02 14.42 4.29
CA GLN A 81 -44.24 14.28 3.48
C GLN A 81 -44.34 15.33 2.36
N LYS A 82 -44.02 16.61 2.66
CA LYS A 82 -44.01 17.66 1.64
C LYS A 82 -42.98 17.40 0.54
N LEU A 83 -41.82 16.88 0.90
CA LEU A 83 -40.77 16.48 -0.06
C LEU A 83 -41.21 15.26 -0.87
N ALA A 84 -41.90 14.29 -0.26
CA ALA A 84 -42.42 13.11 -0.94
C ALA A 84 -43.58 13.42 -1.92
N ASP A 85 -44.36 14.46 -1.62
CA ASP A 85 -45.46 14.91 -2.45
C ASP A 85 -45.02 15.91 -3.53
N ASP A 86 -43.74 16.26 -3.63
CA ASP A 86 -43.18 17.18 -4.59
C ASP A 86 -43.11 16.56 -5.99
N GLU A 87 -43.57 17.28 -7.03
CA GLU A 87 -43.64 16.77 -8.42
C GLU A 87 -42.25 16.41 -9.00
N ASP A 88 -41.19 17.05 -8.51
CA ASP A 88 -39.82 16.85 -8.98
C ASP A 88 -39.11 15.68 -8.23
N VAL A 89 -39.75 15.12 -7.21
CA VAL A 89 -39.20 14.04 -6.37
C VAL A 89 -39.88 12.73 -6.69
N LYS A 90 -39.06 11.66 -6.87
CA LYS A 90 -39.56 10.29 -7.09
C LYS A 90 -39.59 9.49 -5.80
N ASN A 91 -38.48 9.39 -5.11
CA ASN A 91 -38.32 8.65 -3.85
C ASN A 91 -37.48 9.44 -2.86
N ILE A 92 -37.76 9.21 -1.58
CA ILE A 92 -36.97 9.75 -0.47
C ILE A 92 -36.64 8.63 0.47
N ASN A 93 -35.41 8.54 0.89
CA ASN A 93 -34.93 7.59 1.88
C ASN A 93 -34.14 8.31 2.98
N ILE A 94 -34.24 7.82 4.22
CA ILE A 94 -33.40 8.25 5.32
C ILE A 94 -31.98 7.75 5.08
N ALA A 95 -31.00 8.64 5.24
CA ALA A 95 -29.60 8.31 5.03
C ALA A 95 -28.84 7.97 6.32
N ASP A 96 -29.51 8.03 7.46
CA ASP A 96 -28.90 7.84 8.77
C ASP A 96 -28.67 6.35 9.08
N SER A 97 -27.68 6.11 9.91
CA SER A 97 -27.33 4.80 10.44
C SER A 97 -26.96 4.93 11.91
N GLU A 98 -27.61 4.18 12.77
CA GLU A 98 -27.35 4.22 14.20
C GLU A 98 -26.42 3.09 14.63
N THR A 99 -25.34 3.45 15.32
CA THR A 99 -24.38 2.46 15.85
C THR A 99 -24.89 1.86 17.14
N VAL A 100 -24.94 0.54 17.17
CA VAL A 100 -25.49 -0.23 18.30
C VAL A 100 -24.53 -1.36 18.71
N VAL A 101 -24.85 -2.05 19.80
CA VAL A 101 -24.25 -3.35 20.10
C VAL A 101 -25.29 -4.43 19.89
N ALA A 102 -25.00 -5.38 18.99
CA ALA A 102 -25.85 -6.54 18.77
C ALA A 102 -25.37 -7.72 19.62
N ALA A 103 -26.31 -8.40 20.26
CA ALA A 103 -26.05 -9.56 21.11
C ALA A 103 -27.04 -10.70 20.80
N ASN A 104 -26.67 -11.92 21.20
CA ASN A 104 -27.55 -13.07 21.13
C ASN A 104 -28.60 -13.05 22.27
N GLU A 105 -29.52 -14.00 22.27
CA GLU A 105 -30.56 -14.14 23.29
C GLU A 105 -30.01 -14.29 24.73
N ASN A 106 -28.75 -14.71 24.88
CA ASN A 106 -28.08 -14.87 26.18
C ASN A 106 -27.36 -13.59 26.63
N SER A 107 -27.58 -12.46 25.96
CA SER A 107 -26.88 -11.17 26.19
C SER A 107 -25.37 -11.23 25.92
N GLU A 108 -24.90 -12.16 25.10
CA GLU A 108 -23.52 -12.22 24.68
C GLU A 108 -23.35 -11.38 23.41
N ALA A 109 -22.58 -10.28 23.50
CA ALA A 109 -22.34 -9.39 22.38
C ALA A 109 -21.52 -10.08 21.27
N TYR A 110 -21.94 -9.91 20.04
CA TYR A 110 -21.16 -10.35 18.87
C TYR A 110 -19.88 -9.54 18.75
N GLN A 111 -18.76 -10.23 18.59
CA GLN A 111 -17.44 -9.58 18.49
C GLN A 111 -17.14 -9.20 17.03
N THR A 112 -17.43 -7.96 16.68
CA THR A 112 -17.13 -7.39 15.35
C THR A 112 -15.69 -6.90 15.31
N GLN A 113 -14.73 -7.77 15.05
CA GLN A 113 -13.27 -7.53 15.18
C GLN A 113 -12.71 -6.32 14.39
N GLY A 114 -13.38 -5.87 13.39
CA GLY A 114 -13.02 -4.69 12.59
C GLY A 114 -14.22 -4.00 11.97
N GLY A 115 -15.42 -4.55 12.21
CA GLY A 115 -16.70 -4.01 11.79
C GLY A 115 -17.46 -3.32 12.92
N THR A 116 -18.62 -2.79 12.61
CA THR A 116 -19.57 -2.19 13.54
C THR A 116 -20.88 -2.92 13.50
N ALA A 117 -21.70 -2.84 14.56
CA ALA A 117 -23.11 -3.17 14.46
C ALA A 117 -23.91 -1.88 14.28
N SER A 118 -24.80 -1.85 13.30
CA SER A 118 -25.63 -0.68 13.01
C SER A 118 -27.06 -1.06 12.67
N VAL A 119 -27.95 -0.11 12.89
CA VAL A 119 -29.36 -0.19 12.48
C VAL A 119 -29.59 0.85 11.39
N VAL A 120 -30.25 0.43 10.32
CA VAL A 120 -30.61 1.29 9.18
C VAL A 120 -32.07 1.08 8.78
N PRO A 121 -32.73 2.07 8.20
CA PRO A 121 -34.08 1.87 7.64
C PRO A 121 -34.03 0.99 6.39
N PHE A 122 -35.01 0.11 6.24
CA PHE A 122 -35.20 -0.74 5.07
C PHE A 122 -36.11 -0.08 4.05
N TYR A 123 -35.74 -0.21 2.78
CA TYR A 123 -36.59 0.20 1.65
C TYR A 123 -36.65 -0.92 0.62
N PRO A 124 -37.85 -1.25 0.10
CA PRO A 124 -38.00 -2.19 -1.02
C PRO A 124 -37.23 -1.72 -2.27
N GLU A 125 -36.88 -2.66 -3.15
CA GLU A 125 -36.04 -2.42 -4.34
C GLU A 125 -36.63 -1.31 -5.27
N ASP A 126 -37.95 -1.18 -5.35
CA ASP A 126 -38.64 -0.17 -6.16
C ASP A 126 -38.64 1.24 -5.54
N LYS A 127 -38.33 1.35 -4.24
CA LYS A 127 -38.34 2.62 -3.50
C LYS A 127 -36.98 3.05 -2.97
N VAL A 128 -35.97 2.16 -3.04
CA VAL A 128 -34.65 2.49 -2.50
C VAL A 128 -33.97 3.57 -3.34
N VAL A 129 -33.32 4.49 -2.66
CA VAL A 129 -32.42 5.52 -3.21
C VAL A 129 -31.02 5.22 -2.71
N GLY A 130 -30.16 4.75 -3.59
CA GLY A 130 -28.86 4.16 -3.26
C GLY A 130 -28.76 2.73 -3.73
N GLY A 131 -27.76 2.00 -3.25
CA GLY A 131 -27.62 0.57 -3.52
C GLY A 131 -28.70 -0.25 -2.82
N ALA A 132 -29.43 -1.05 -3.56
CA ALA A 132 -30.41 -1.97 -3.01
C ALA A 132 -29.75 -3.24 -2.48
N ASP A 133 -30.09 -3.64 -1.27
CA ASP A 133 -29.80 -4.96 -0.74
C ASP A 133 -30.87 -5.94 -1.23
N LYS A 134 -30.47 -7.12 -1.69
CA LYS A 134 -31.39 -8.15 -2.15
C LYS A 134 -31.82 -9.04 -0.99
N LEU A 135 -33.10 -9.35 -0.90
CA LEU A 135 -33.56 -10.36 0.05
C LEU A 135 -33.05 -11.74 -0.42
N LYS A 136 -32.24 -12.41 0.44
CA LYS A 136 -31.68 -13.74 0.21
C LYS A 136 -32.56 -14.84 0.80
N GLU A 137 -33.11 -14.62 1.98
CA GLU A 137 -33.91 -15.60 2.72
C GLU A 137 -34.88 -14.86 3.65
N GLY A 138 -36.07 -15.46 3.89
CA GLY A 138 -37.08 -14.90 4.78
C GLY A 138 -37.99 -13.87 4.13
N GLU A 139 -38.49 -12.92 4.88
CA GLU A 139 -39.43 -11.88 4.46
C GLU A 139 -38.91 -10.50 4.81
N GLU A 140 -39.39 -9.46 4.07
CA GLU A 140 -39.10 -8.07 4.37
C GLU A 140 -39.65 -7.66 5.75
N PRO A 141 -38.96 -6.77 6.52
CA PRO A 141 -39.44 -6.35 7.84
C PRO A 141 -40.71 -5.48 7.70
N SER A 142 -41.81 -5.99 8.19
CA SER A 142 -43.11 -5.32 8.12
C SER A 142 -43.74 -5.11 9.51
N GLY A 143 -43.31 -5.88 10.48
CA GLY A 143 -43.77 -5.83 11.85
C GLY A 143 -42.86 -5.02 12.75
N LYS A 144 -43.39 -4.60 13.89
CA LYS A 144 -42.62 -3.96 14.94
C LYS A 144 -41.52 -4.94 15.43
N ASP A 145 -40.32 -4.41 15.62
CA ASP A 145 -39.17 -5.18 16.08
C ASP A 145 -38.70 -6.29 15.12
N GLU A 146 -39.06 -6.21 13.82
CA GLU A 146 -38.54 -7.09 12.78
C GLU A 146 -37.34 -6.45 12.07
N VAL A 147 -36.30 -7.25 11.79
CA VAL A 147 -35.09 -6.79 11.13
C VAL A 147 -34.60 -7.78 10.08
N LEU A 148 -34.02 -7.28 8.99
CA LEU A 148 -33.11 -8.08 8.16
C LEU A 148 -31.71 -8.01 8.74
N VAL A 149 -30.95 -9.09 8.53
CA VAL A 149 -29.53 -9.16 8.86
C VAL A 149 -28.75 -9.39 7.56
N ASN A 150 -27.66 -8.69 7.38
CA ASN A 150 -26.78 -8.90 6.23
C ASN A 150 -26.18 -10.32 6.22
N SER A 151 -26.08 -10.90 5.03
CA SER A 151 -25.69 -12.32 4.86
C SER A 151 -24.30 -12.64 5.41
N SER A 152 -23.33 -11.72 5.32
CA SER A 152 -22.00 -11.93 5.88
C SER A 152 -22.03 -12.05 7.42
N ALA A 153 -22.87 -11.26 8.10
CA ALA A 153 -23.10 -11.41 9.55
C ALA A 153 -23.85 -12.68 9.90
N ALA A 154 -24.91 -13.02 9.12
CA ALA A 154 -25.66 -14.25 9.32
C ALA A 154 -24.79 -15.50 9.23
N ASP A 155 -23.97 -15.58 8.20
CA ASP A 155 -23.05 -16.71 7.96
C ASP A 155 -21.95 -16.78 9.06
N LYS A 156 -21.40 -15.64 9.46
CA LYS A 156 -20.29 -15.59 10.42
C LYS A 156 -20.73 -15.90 11.85
N TYR A 157 -21.82 -15.31 12.29
CA TYR A 157 -22.30 -15.42 13.66
C TYR A 157 -23.37 -16.48 13.87
N GLY A 158 -23.76 -17.19 12.80
CA GLY A 158 -24.78 -18.23 12.85
C GLY A 158 -26.16 -17.68 13.13
N ILE A 159 -26.48 -16.46 12.65
CA ILE A 159 -27.79 -15.84 12.82
C ILE A 159 -28.74 -16.39 11.75
N SER A 160 -29.92 -16.78 12.18
CA SER A 160 -30.93 -17.41 11.31
C SER A 160 -32.26 -16.67 11.38
N VAL A 161 -33.07 -16.83 10.32
CA VAL A 161 -34.45 -16.30 10.29
C VAL A 161 -35.26 -16.85 11.47
N GLY A 162 -36.02 -15.98 12.12
CA GLY A 162 -36.80 -16.28 13.32
C GLY A 162 -36.03 -16.16 14.65
N GLN A 163 -34.72 -16.00 14.61
CA GLN A 163 -33.90 -15.81 15.80
C GLN A 163 -34.13 -14.41 16.39
N LYS A 164 -34.08 -14.33 17.72
CA LYS A 164 -34.14 -13.05 18.44
C LYS A 164 -32.73 -12.54 18.71
N LEU A 165 -32.56 -11.25 18.50
CA LEU A 165 -31.34 -10.52 18.81
C LEU A 165 -31.64 -9.43 19.85
N ILE A 166 -30.65 -9.14 20.67
CA ILE A 166 -30.70 -8.00 21.60
C ILE A 166 -29.89 -6.89 20.97
N VAL A 167 -30.52 -5.74 20.78
CA VAL A 167 -29.88 -4.50 20.31
C VAL A 167 -29.74 -3.58 21.52
N VAL A 168 -28.50 -3.23 21.84
CA VAL A 168 -28.18 -2.39 23.01
C VAL A 168 -27.81 -1.00 22.53
N HIS A 169 -28.51 -0.03 23.02
CA HIS A 169 -28.30 1.40 22.86
C HIS A 169 -27.66 1.99 24.14
N PRO A 170 -27.17 3.24 24.12
CA PRO A 170 -26.61 3.85 25.32
C PRO A 170 -27.55 3.89 26.54
N ASP A 171 -28.84 4.07 26.28
CA ASP A 171 -29.84 4.30 27.33
C ASP A 171 -30.85 3.14 27.54
N GLU A 172 -30.98 2.24 26.54
CA GLU A 172 -31.95 1.14 26.57
C GLU A 172 -31.47 -0.10 25.76
N GLN A 173 -32.18 -1.20 25.92
CA GLN A 173 -31.99 -2.39 25.10
C GLN A 173 -33.32 -2.88 24.56
N ASP A 174 -33.31 -3.32 23.34
CA ASP A 174 -34.46 -3.85 22.64
C ASP A 174 -34.23 -5.29 22.17
N THR A 175 -35.33 -6.03 22.03
CA THR A 175 -35.29 -7.34 21.41
C THR A 175 -35.92 -7.27 20.04
N VAL A 176 -35.17 -7.62 19.00
CA VAL A 176 -35.64 -7.67 17.63
C VAL A 176 -35.65 -9.11 17.11
N THR A 177 -36.52 -9.37 16.16
CA THR A 177 -36.64 -10.71 15.54
C THR A 177 -36.12 -10.64 14.10
N VAL A 178 -35.28 -11.57 13.71
CA VAL A 178 -34.76 -11.65 12.34
C VAL A 178 -35.87 -12.15 11.41
N SER A 179 -36.44 -11.27 10.60
CA SER A 179 -37.47 -11.62 9.59
C SER A 179 -36.87 -12.21 8.33
N GLY A 180 -35.63 -11.84 8.01
CA GLY A 180 -34.95 -12.34 6.83
C GLY A 180 -33.46 -11.97 6.82
N ILE A 181 -32.78 -12.45 5.77
CA ILE A 181 -31.36 -12.21 5.51
C ILE A 181 -31.23 -11.45 4.19
N SER A 182 -30.52 -10.31 4.21
CA SER A 182 -30.22 -9.51 3.03
C SER A 182 -28.85 -9.82 2.46
N GLU A 183 -28.70 -9.75 1.15
CA GLU A 183 -27.42 -9.81 0.44
C GLU A 183 -27.04 -8.39 0.01
N PRO A 184 -26.11 -7.73 0.71
CA PRO A 184 -25.71 -6.38 0.37
C PRO A 184 -24.95 -6.34 -0.96
N ALA A 185 -25.10 -5.24 -1.71
CA ALA A 185 -24.40 -5.04 -2.98
C ALA A 185 -22.88 -4.93 -2.83
N VAL A 186 -22.41 -4.54 -1.64
CA VAL A 186 -20.98 -4.48 -1.28
C VAL A 186 -20.77 -5.28 0.00
N ASP A 187 -19.74 -6.13 0.03
CA ASP A 187 -19.41 -6.93 1.22
C ASP A 187 -19.14 -6.02 2.42
N GLN A 188 -19.86 -6.25 3.50
CA GLN A 188 -19.78 -5.47 4.74
C GLN A 188 -18.82 -6.10 5.78
N GLY A 189 -18.15 -7.19 5.41
CA GLY A 189 -17.18 -7.88 6.25
C GLY A 189 -17.77 -8.37 7.57
N ASP A 190 -17.14 -8.01 8.68
CA ASP A 190 -17.56 -8.38 10.03
C ASP A 190 -18.66 -7.48 10.62
N SER A 191 -19.13 -6.49 9.87
CA SER A 191 -20.20 -5.61 10.34
C SER A 191 -21.54 -6.33 10.37
N ILE A 192 -22.35 -6.03 11.38
CA ILE A 192 -23.71 -6.47 11.51
C ILE A 192 -24.60 -5.28 11.15
N VAL A 193 -25.32 -5.40 10.03
CA VAL A 193 -26.29 -4.38 9.61
C VAL A 193 -27.69 -4.95 9.80
N LEU A 194 -28.46 -4.27 10.66
CA LEU A 194 -29.83 -4.59 10.96
C LEU A 194 -30.73 -3.58 10.24
N SER A 195 -31.44 -4.03 9.19
CA SER A 195 -32.35 -3.18 8.45
C SER A 195 -33.79 -3.38 8.97
N MET A 196 -34.43 -2.31 9.46
CA MET A 196 -35.79 -2.36 10.01
C MET A 196 -36.73 -1.45 9.21
N ALA A 197 -38.04 -1.64 9.34
CA ALA A 197 -39.03 -0.80 8.70
C ALA A 197 -38.80 0.69 9.05
N GLU A 198 -38.91 1.59 8.06
CA GLU A 198 -38.70 3.04 8.25
C GLU A 198 -39.48 3.61 9.43
N LYS A 199 -40.73 3.20 9.56
CA LYS A 199 -41.59 3.66 10.65
C LYS A 199 -41.02 3.31 12.04
N ASP A 200 -40.56 2.06 12.22
CA ASP A 200 -39.98 1.62 13.48
C ASP A 200 -38.65 2.28 13.75
N TYR A 201 -37.87 2.54 12.70
CA TYR A 201 -36.62 3.31 12.80
C TYR A 201 -36.89 4.73 13.36
N LEU A 202 -37.87 5.42 12.79
CA LEU A 202 -38.24 6.78 13.21
C LEU A 202 -38.87 6.85 14.62
N GLU A 203 -39.71 5.86 14.97
CA GLU A 203 -40.27 5.79 16.31
C GLU A 203 -39.17 5.61 17.38
N ARG A 204 -38.07 4.98 17.03
CA ARG A 204 -36.99 4.62 17.93
C ARG A 204 -35.88 5.69 17.98
N TYR A 205 -35.49 6.21 16.84
CA TYR A 205 -34.34 7.13 16.70
C TYR A 205 -34.71 8.58 16.43
N GLY A 206 -35.99 8.87 16.17
CA GLY A 206 -36.50 10.21 15.93
C GLY A 206 -36.31 10.72 14.50
N ASP A 207 -36.31 12.04 14.36
CA ASP A 207 -36.17 12.67 13.05
C ASP A 207 -34.76 12.50 12.49
N PRO A 208 -34.61 12.17 11.19
CA PRO A 208 -33.31 11.95 10.56
C PRO A 208 -32.51 13.24 10.40
N SER A 209 -31.21 13.11 10.30
CA SER A 209 -30.28 14.21 10.02
C SER A 209 -30.10 14.43 8.53
N GLN A 210 -30.27 13.39 7.70
CA GLN A 210 -30.09 13.43 6.26
C GLN A 210 -31.11 12.56 5.52
N LEU A 211 -31.48 13.01 4.31
CA LEU A 211 -32.33 12.29 3.38
C LEU A 211 -31.64 12.14 2.03
N LYS A 212 -31.71 10.97 1.43
CA LYS A 212 -31.38 10.72 0.02
C LYS A 212 -32.65 10.89 -0.83
N VAL A 213 -32.54 11.61 -1.91
CA VAL A 213 -33.65 11.94 -2.81
C VAL A 213 -33.29 11.52 -4.23
N SER A 214 -34.22 10.84 -4.90
CA SER A 214 -34.14 10.64 -6.35
C SER A 214 -35.09 11.54 -7.08
N ALA A 215 -34.67 12.06 -8.24
CA ALA A 215 -35.45 12.94 -9.10
C ALA A 215 -36.60 12.17 -9.79
N ALA A 216 -37.69 12.91 -10.09
CA ALA A 216 -38.74 12.41 -10.94
C ALA A 216 -38.24 12.22 -12.38
N GLU A 217 -38.92 11.41 -13.17
CA GLU A 217 -38.51 11.12 -14.55
C GLU A 217 -38.43 12.36 -15.42
N GLY A 218 -37.22 12.64 -15.95
CA GLY A 218 -36.98 13.81 -16.80
C GLY A 218 -36.54 15.08 -16.07
N VAL A 219 -36.43 15.05 -14.74
CA VAL A 219 -35.89 16.14 -13.91
C VAL A 219 -34.39 16.02 -13.81
N ASP A 220 -33.65 17.10 -14.07
CA ASP A 220 -32.21 17.17 -13.91
C ASP A 220 -31.84 17.27 -12.41
N ALA A 221 -30.80 16.55 -11.97
CA ALA A 221 -30.38 16.50 -10.56
C ALA A 221 -30.01 17.88 -9.99
N ASN A 222 -29.36 18.75 -10.78
CA ASN A 222 -29.01 20.09 -10.31
C ASN A 222 -30.25 20.97 -10.23
N ALA A 223 -31.21 20.85 -11.18
CA ALA A 223 -32.48 21.54 -11.13
C ALA A 223 -33.28 21.11 -9.87
N LEU A 224 -33.30 19.83 -9.54
CA LEU A 224 -33.88 19.33 -8.29
C LEU A 224 -33.23 19.96 -7.05
N VAL A 225 -31.92 20.02 -7.00
CA VAL A 225 -31.17 20.63 -5.88
C VAL A 225 -31.53 22.10 -5.70
N ASP A 226 -31.57 22.86 -6.80
CA ASP A 226 -31.97 24.29 -6.79
C ASP A 226 -33.41 24.45 -6.33
N HIS A 227 -34.33 23.63 -6.87
CA HIS A 227 -35.75 23.65 -6.50
C HIS A 227 -35.95 23.36 -4.99
N LEU A 228 -35.27 22.34 -4.47
CA LEU A 228 -35.38 21.99 -3.04
C LEU A 228 -34.84 23.09 -2.12
N ASN A 229 -33.70 23.71 -2.48
CA ASN A 229 -33.12 24.82 -1.75
C ASN A 229 -33.98 26.09 -1.78
N ASP A 230 -34.65 26.38 -2.90
CA ASP A 230 -35.46 27.58 -3.05
C ASP A 230 -36.84 27.45 -2.41
N LYS A 231 -37.44 26.24 -2.46
CA LYS A 231 -38.81 26.00 -1.99
C LYS A 231 -38.87 25.64 -0.51
N TYR A 232 -37.87 24.96 0.00
CA TYR A 232 -37.79 24.47 1.38
C TYR A 232 -36.60 25.09 2.09
N ASP A 233 -36.69 25.32 3.40
CA ASP A 233 -35.58 25.87 4.20
C ASP A 233 -34.59 24.74 4.62
N VAL A 234 -34.03 24.08 3.63
CA VAL A 234 -33.10 22.94 3.75
C VAL A 234 -31.78 23.22 3.06
N LYS A 235 -30.81 22.38 3.27
CA LYS A 235 -29.58 22.31 2.49
C LYS A 235 -29.63 21.05 1.63
N ALA A 236 -29.94 21.24 0.33
CA ALA A 236 -29.81 20.16 -0.65
C ALA A 236 -28.48 20.27 -1.39
N GLU A 237 -27.80 19.18 -1.60
CA GLU A 237 -26.53 19.07 -2.33
C GLU A 237 -26.64 17.92 -3.35
N SER A 238 -25.99 18.08 -4.50
CA SER A 238 -25.99 17.04 -5.54
C SER A 238 -25.31 15.76 -5.04
N GLY A 239 -25.98 14.63 -5.23
CA GLY A 239 -25.43 13.32 -4.91
C GLY A 239 -24.14 13.02 -5.67
N GLU A 240 -24.08 13.39 -6.96
CA GLU A 240 -22.87 13.26 -7.78
C GLU A 240 -21.70 14.06 -7.20
N ARG A 241 -21.94 15.33 -6.81
CA ARG A 241 -20.90 16.16 -6.20
C ARG A 241 -20.40 15.58 -4.89
N LEU A 242 -21.28 15.08 -4.01
CA LEU A 242 -20.89 14.46 -2.75
C LEU A 242 -20.13 13.16 -2.96
N ALA A 243 -20.51 12.37 -3.97
CA ALA A 243 -19.77 11.17 -4.37
C ALA A 243 -18.35 11.52 -4.85
N GLU A 244 -18.21 12.57 -5.70
CA GLU A 244 -16.90 13.04 -6.16
C GLU A 244 -16.04 13.57 -5.00
N GLU A 245 -16.59 14.42 -4.14
CA GLU A 245 -15.89 14.95 -2.95
C GLU A 245 -15.42 13.82 -2.02
N THR A 246 -16.28 12.83 -1.79
CA THR A 246 -15.94 11.65 -0.97
C THR A 246 -14.82 10.82 -1.63
N SER A 247 -14.90 10.58 -2.93
CA SER A 247 -13.88 9.87 -3.70
C SER A 247 -12.57 10.64 -3.76
N GLU A 248 -12.60 11.97 -3.90
CA GLU A 248 -11.40 12.81 -3.88
C GLU A 248 -10.72 12.82 -2.51
N MET A 249 -11.51 12.93 -1.45
CA MET A 249 -11.00 12.88 -0.06
C MET A 249 -10.30 11.55 0.22
N MET A 250 -10.94 10.43 -0.18
CA MET A 250 -10.37 9.10 -0.07
C MET A 250 -9.13 8.93 -0.94
N SER A 251 -9.19 9.39 -2.20
CA SER A 251 -8.03 9.37 -3.11
C SER A 251 -6.85 10.16 -2.55
N SER A 252 -7.10 11.26 -1.84
CA SER A 252 -6.06 12.07 -1.22
C SER A 252 -5.40 11.35 -0.04
N ALA A 253 -6.19 10.66 0.79
CA ALA A 253 -5.68 9.83 1.86
C ALA A 253 -4.85 8.65 1.31
N LEU A 254 -5.33 7.99 0.25
CA LEU A 254 -4.62 6.90 -0.42
C LEU A 254 -3.34 7.37 -1.12
N LYS A 255 -3.30 8.60 -1.68
CA LYS A 255 -2.08 9.20 -2.23
C LYS A 255 -1.00 9.36 -1.17
N PHE A 256 -1.37 9.80 0.04
CA PHE A 256 -0.41 9.89 1.16
C PHE A 256 0.20 8.53 1.51
N ILE A 257 -0.65 7.50 1.67
CA ILE A 257 -0.21 6.12 1.92
C ILE A 257 0.70 5.64 0.79
N ASN A 258 0.33 5.88 -0.47
CA ASN A 258 1.10 5.47 -1.64
C ASN A 258 2.48 6.14 -1.68
N TYR A 259 2.58 7.45 -1.44
CA TYR A 259 3.87 8.16 -1.36
C TYR A 259 4.75 7.61 -0.24
N PHE A 260 4.16 7.32 0.92
CA PHE A 260 4.86 6.71 2.04
C PHE A 260 5.42 5.33 1.67
N LEU A 261 4.60 4.46 1.09
CA LEU A 261 5.02 3.14 0.64
C LEU A 261 6.09 3.21 -0.47
N ILE A 262 5.94 4.12 -1.46
CA ILE A 262 6.95 4.33 -2.51
C ILE A 262 8.28 4.78 -1.90
N ALA A 263 8.27 5.67 -0.89
CA ALA A 263 9.48 6.10 -0.21
C ALA A 263 10.24 4.92 0.42
N PHE A 264 9.53 3.99 1.08
CA PHE A 264 10.12 2.75 1.60
C PHE A 264 10.65 1.84 0.48
N GLY A 265 9.92 1.74 -0.63
CA GLY A 265 10.36 1.00 -1.81
C GLY A 265 11.64 1.56 -2.41
N LEU A 266 11.76 2.89 -2.48
CA LEU A 266 12.98 3.57 -2.93
C LEU A 266 14.15 3.35 -1.97
N ILE A 267 13.91 3.34 -0.66
CA ILE A 267 14.93 2.99 0.33
C ILE A 267 15.39 1.54 0.13
N ALA A 268 14.47 0.61 -0.05
CA ALA A 268 14.79 -0.78 -0.32
C ALA A 268 15.61 -0.95 -1.60
N LEU A 269 15.25 -0.24 -2.68
CA LEU A 269 16.02 -0.20 -3.93
C LEU A 269 17.40 0.42 -3.73
N LEU A 270 17.53 1.45 -2.92
CA LEU A 270 18.80 2.10 -2.61
C LEU A 270 19.74 1.13 -1.88
N VAL A 271 19.23 0.41 -0.88
CA VAL A 271 19.97 -0.66 -0.20
C VAL A 271 20.34 -1.77 -1.20
N GLY A 272 19.39 -2.15 -2.05
CA GLY A 272 19.60 -3.09 -3.15
C GLY A 272 20.71 -2.64 -4.10
N THR A 273 20.75 -1.34 -4.48
CA THR A 273 21.81 -0.73 -5.29
C THR A 273 23.21 -1.04 -4.74
N PHE A 274 23.35 -0.96 -3.42
CA PHE A 274 24.61 -1.22 -2.73
C PHE A 274 25.02 -2.70 -2.83
N ILE A 275 24.07 -3.60 -2.57
CA ILE A 275 24.28 -5.04 -2.67
C ILE A 275 24.66 -5.41 -4.10
N ILE A 276 23.92 -4.87 -5.09
CA ILE A 276 24.16 -5.08 -6.52
C ILE A 276 25.55 -4.58 -6.93
N ALA A 277 25.90 -3.33 -6.57
CA ALA A 277 27.19 -2.74 -6.92
C ALA A 277 28.37 -3.52 -6.30
N ASN A 278 28.27 -3.97 -5.05
CA ASN A 278 29.28 -4.78 -4.39
C ASN A 278 29.41 -6.15 -5.05
N THR A 279 28.28 -6.79 -5.37
CA THR A 279 28.29 -8.10 -6.03
C THR A 279 28.90 -8.02 -7.42
N PHE A 280 28.49 -7.04 -8.25
CA PHE A 280 29.11 -6.85 -9.57
C PHE A 280 30.58 -6.45 -9.49
N SER A 281 31.01 -5.66 -8.50
CA SER A 281 32.42 -5.35 -8.28
C SER A 281 33.24 -6.61 -7.99
N MET A 282 32.69 -7.53 -7.20
CA MET A 282 33.34 -8.79 -6.88
C MET A 282 33.34 -9.75 -8.09
N ILE A 283 32.24 -9.85 -8.84
CA ILE A 283 32.19 -10.66 -10.08
C ILE A 283 33.22 -10.16 -11.09
N VAL A 284 33.31 -8.83 -11.29
CA VAL A 284 34.30 -8.21 -12.17
C VAL A 284 35.73 -8.51 -11.70
N ALA A 285 36.01 -8.40 -10.40
CA ALA A 285 37.32 -8.70 -9.84
C ALA A 285 37.73 -10.17 -10.08
N GLN A 286 36.82 -11.13 -9.91
CA GLN A 286 37.06 -12.55 -10.16
C GLN A 286 37.33 -12.85 -11.67
N ARG A 287 36.68 -12.11 -12.57
CA ARG A 287 36.81 -12.27 -14.04
C ARG A 287 37.88 -11.37 -14.66
N THR A 288 38.72 -10.72 -13.83
CA THR A 288 39.74 -9.77 -14.33
C THR A 288 40.70 -10.45 -15.28
N LYS A 289 41.15 -11.69 -15.04
CA LYS A 289 42.03 -12.45 -15.94
C LYS A 289 41.36 -12.79 -17.28
N GLU A 290 40.05 -13.14 -17.24
CA GLU A 290 39.27 -13.40 -18.48
C GLU A 290 39.15 -12.12 -19.34
N PHE A 291 38.85 -10.98 -18.70
CA PHE A 291 38.78 -9.68 -19.41
C PHE A 291 40.14 -9.25 -19.97
N ALA A 292 41.21 -9.48 -19.24
CA ALA A 292 42.58 -9.21 -19.70
C ALA A 292 42.93 -10.06 -20.93
N LEU A 293 42.58 -11.36 -20.94
CA LEU A 293 42.78 -12.24 -22.06
C LEU A 293 41.98 -11.82 -23.29
N LEU A 294 40.69 -11.48 -23.11
CA LEU A 294 39.86 -10.99 -24.19
C LEU A 294 40.41 -9.70 -24.79
N ARG A 295 40.98 -8.82 -23.99
CA ARG A 295 41.65 -7.60 -24.44
C ARG A 295 42.95 -7.89 -25.23
N ALA A 296 43.72 -8.85 -24.77
CA ALA A 296 44.93 -9.31 -25.49
C ALA A 296 44.57 -9.88 -26.88
N LEU A 297 43.41 -10.54 -26.98
CA LEU A 297 42.83 -11.03 -28.25
C LEU A 297 42.16 -9.96 -29.10
N GLY A 298 42.20 -8.66 -28.69
CA GLY A 298 41.73 -7.52 -29.45
C GLY A 298 40.31 -7.01 -29.13
N ALA A 299 39.72 -7.45 -28.04
CA ALA A 299 38.44 -6.91 -27.57
C ALA A 299 38.60 -5.43 -27.09
N SER A 300 37.69 -4.55 -27.53
CA SER A 300 37.70 -3.15 -27.12
C SER A 300 37.17 -2.98 -25.68
N ARG A 301 37.59 -1.86 -25.04
CA ARG A 301 37.07 -1.48 -23.70
C ARG A 301 35.56 -1.40 -23.66
N ARG A 302 34.94 -0.84 -24.71
CA ARG A 302 33.48 -0.71 -24.84
C ARG A 302 32.78 -2.06 -24.91
N GLN A 303 33.35 -3.04 -25.60
CA GLN A 303 32.78 -4.38 -25.72
C GLN A 303 32.71 -5.08 -24.38
N ILE A 304 33.77 -4.99 -23.55
CA ILE A 304 33.79 -5.58 -22.21
C ILE A 304 32.81 -4.86 -21.29
N THR A 305 32.82 -3.52 -21.28
CA THR A 305 31.85 -2.72 -20.46
C THR A 305 30.42 -3.05 -20.87
N ASN A 306 30.10 -3.07 -22.16
CA ASN A 306 28.76 -3.40 -22.64
C ASN A 306 28.33 -4.83 -22.30
N SER A 307 29.27 -5.79 -22.30
CA SER A 307 28.97 -7.17 -21.91
C SER A 307 28.45 -7.24 -20.46
N VAL A 308 29.12 -6.54 -19.53
CA VAL A 308 28.72 -6.49 -18.11
C VAL A 308 27.41 -5.70 -17.93
N VAL A 309 27.21 -4.61 -18.69
CA VAL A 309 25.97 -3.82 -18.65
C VAL A 309 24.77 -4.64 -19.15
N VAL A 310 24.95 -5.39 -20.25
CA VAL A 310 23.87 -6.26 -20.76
C VAL A 310 23.57 -7.39 -19.78
N GLU A 311 24.60 -7.97 -19.14
CA GLU A 311 24.41 -8.98 -18.09
C GLU A 311 23.61 -8.41 -16.92
N SER A 312 23.93 -7.20 -16.46
CA SER A 312 23.18 -6.52 -15.38
C SER A 312 21.76 -6.17 -15.80
N ALA A 313 21.52 -5.78 -17.05
CA ALA A 313 20.18 -5.49 -17.57
C ALA A 313 19.29 -6.75 -17.59
N ILE A 314 19.85 -7.90 -18.00
CA ILE A 314 19.13 -9.18 -17.99
C ILE A 314 18.78 -9.57 -16.55
N VAL A 315 19.73 -9.48 -15.62
CA VAL A 315 19.51 -9.77 -14.20
C VAL A 315 18.47 -8.82 -13.61
N GLY A 316 18.55 -7.53 -13.93
CA GLY A 316 17.59 -6.51 -13.49
C GLY A 316 16.19 -6.80 -14.02
N LEU A 317 16.06 -7.11 -15.30
CA LEU A 317 14.77 -7.39 -15.93
C LEU A 317 14.13 -8.66 -15.35
N LEU A 318 14.87 -9.76 -15.31
CA LEU A 318 14.36 -11.03 -14.77
C LEU A 318 14.03 -10.91 -13.27
N GLY A 319 14.91 -10.26 -12.50
CA GLY A 319 14.67 -9.99 -11.08
C GLY A 319 13.43 -9.13 -10.85
N SER A 320 13.23 -8.10 -11.68
CA SER A 320 12.06 -7.22 -11.55
C SER A 320 10.76 -7.93 -11.94
N ILE A 321 10.76 -8.79 -12.96
CA ILE A 321 9.57 -9.59 -13.31
C ILE A 321 9.21 -10.53 -12.16
N VAL A 322 10.20 -11.24 -11.61
CA VAL A 322 9.98 -12.11 -10.43
C VAL A 322 9.51 -11.27 -9.23
N GLY A 323 10.05 -10.05 -9.07
CA GLY A 323 9.64 -9.11 -8.04
C GLY A 323 8.17 -8.68 -8.16
N VAL A 324 7.70 -8.38 -9.37
CA VAL A 324 6.28 -8.07 -9.60
C VAL A 324 5.39 -9.26 -9.21
N VAL A 325 5.75 -10.48 -9.61
CA VAL A 325 5.02 -11.70 -9.21
C VAL A 325 5.05 -11.90 -7.69
N ALA A 326 6.19 -11.66 -7.04
CA ALA A 326 6.30 -11.71 -5.58
C ALA A 326 5.43 -10.62 -4.89
N GLY A 327 5.37 -9.41 -5.48
CA GLY A 327 4.49 -8.32 -5.05
C GLY A 327 3.00 -8.70 -5.14
N MET A 328 2.59 -9.35 -6.24
CA MET A 328 1.24 -9.91 -6.37
C MET A 328 0.94 -10.93 -5.25
N GLY A 329 1.87 -11.84 -4.99
CA GLY A 329 1.75 -12.81 -3.90
C GLY A 329 1.63 -12.14 -2.53
N LEU A 330 2.40 -11.08 -2.29
CA LEU A 330 2.33 -10.31 -1.04
C LEU A 330 0.94 -9.67 -0.85
N VAL A 331 0.41 -9.02 -1.90
CA VAL A 331 -0.94 -8.42 -1.85
C VAL A 331 -2.02 -9.49 -1.65
N ALA A 332 -1.89 -10.64 -2.32
CA ALA A 332 -2.82 -11.75 -2.13
C ALA A 332 -2.81 -12.27 -0.67
N ILE A 333 -1.64 -12.36 -0.04
CA ILE A 333 -1.50 -12.73 1.38
C ILE A 333 -2.15 -11.66 2.28
N ILE A 334 -1.88 -10.38 2.04
CA ILE A 334 -2.48 -9.28 2.82
C ILE A 334 -4.00 -9.35 2.71
N LYS A 335 -4.56 -9.51 1.50
CA LYS A 335 -6.00 -9.67 1.29
C LYS A 335 -6.57 -10.86 2.05
N ALA A 336 -5.93 -12.02 1.96
CA ALA A 336 -6.36 -13.21 2.68
C ALA A 336 -6.36 -13.00 4.21
N VAL A 337 -5.37 -12.31 4.74
CA VAL A 337 -5.30 -11.98 6.17
C VAL A 337 -6.38 -10.97 6.56
N MET A 338 -6.63 -9.95 5.73
CA MET A 338 -7.68 -8.95 5.98
C MET A 338 -9.07 -9.62 5.94
N SER A 339 -9.35 -10.42 4.92
CA SER A 339 -10.60 -11.18 4.82
C SER A 339 -10.79 -12.13 6.01
N ALA A 340 -9.73 -12.83 6.45
CA ALA A 340 -9.79 -13.68 7.65
C ALA A 340 -10.02 -12.88 8.95
N LYS A 341 -9.81 -11.57 8.93
CA LYS A 341 -10.09 -10.63 10.02
C LYS A 341 -11.43 -9.91 9.84
N GLY A 342 -12.24 -10.31 8.86
CA GLY A 342 -13.54 -9.74 8.58
C GLY A 342 -13.50 -8.32 8.01
N MET A 343 -12.37 -7.90 7.44
CA MET A 343 -12.27 -6.62 6.75
C MET A 343 -12.58 -6.84 5.27
N PRO A 344 -13.65 -6.22 4.72
CA PRO A 344 -14.01 -6.38 3.32
C PRO A 344 -12.92 -5.82 2.41
N PHE A 345 -12.54 -6.58 1.41
CA PHE A 345 -11.49 -6.18 0.47
C PHE A 345 -11.78 -6.70 -0.95
N ASP A 346 -12.85 -6.16 -1.56
CA ASP A 346 -13.37 -6.64 -2.85
C ASP A 346 -12.60 -6.15 -4.09
N GLY A 347 -11.74 -5.17 -3.95
CA GLY A 347 -11.01 -4.49 -5.02
C GLY A 347 -9.99 -5.32 -5.79
N GLY A 348 -10.25 -6.60 -6.10
CA GLY A 348 -9.35 -7.43 -6.91
C GLY A 348 -7.88 -7.43 -6.42
N LEU A 349 -6.90 -7.70 -7.27
CA LEU A 349 -5.46 -7.60 -6.97
C LEU A 349 -4.88 -6.20 -7.26
N GLY A 350 -5.68 -5.23 -7.65
CA GLY A 350 -5.24 -3.88 -7.99
C GLY A 350 -4.24 -3.82 -9.14
N LEU A 351 -4.34 -4.76 -10.08
CA LEU A 351 -3.47 -4.84 -11.25
C LEU A 351 -3.70 -3.64 -12.16
N SER A 352 -2.65 -2.88 -12.42
CA SER A 352 -2.64 -1.79 -13.38
C SER A 352 -1.35 -1.82 -14.19
N VAL A 353 -1.35 -1.17 -15.34
CA VAL A 353 -0.16 -1.06 -16.18
C VAL A 353 0.99 -0.41 -15.41
N SER A 354 0.69 0.61 -14.61
CA SER A 354 1.68 1.29 -13.76
C SER A 354 2.25 0.38 -12.67
N ALA A 355 1.42 -0.45 -12.04
CA ALA A 355 1.85 -1.39 -11.00
C ALA A 355 2.80 -2.49 -11.52
N ILE A 356 2.77 -2.76 -12.83
CA ILE A 356 3.64 -3.76 -13.48
C ILE A 356 4.86 -3.08 -14.12
N VAL A 357 4.64 -2.06 -14.95
CA VAL A 357 5.69 -1.47 -15.80
C VAL A 357 6.67 -0.62 -14.99
N VAL A 358 6.18 0.19 -14.05
CA VAL A 358 7.05 1.09 -13.25
C VAL A 358 8.08 0.31 -12.43
N PRO A 359 7.73 -0.73 -11.66
CA PRO A 359 8.72 -1.51 -10.91
C PRO A 359 9.73 -2.22 -11.81
N ILE A 360 9.30 -2.73 -12.98
CA ILE A 360 10.19 -3.40 -13.93
C ILE A 360 11.22 -2.42 -14.50
N ILE A 361 10.78 -1.24 -14.92
CA ILE A 361 11.68 -0.20 -15.46
C ILE A 361 12.63 0.28 -14.35
N LEU A 362 12.11 0.62 -13.17
CA LEU A 362 12.93 1.10 -12.05
C LEU A 362 13.95 0.06 -11.60
N GLY A 363 13.57 -1.19 -11.40
CA GLY A 363 14.47 -2.25 -10.97
C GLY A 363 15.54 -2.55 -12.02
N THR A 364 15.19 -2.52 -13.31
CA THR A 364 16.15 -2.68 -14.39
C THR A 364 17.13 -1.52 -14.46
N ILE A 365 16.66 -0.27 -14.42
CA ILE A 365 17.50 0.93 -14.44
C ILE A 365 18.45 0.94 -13.23
N VAL A 366 17.93 0.71 -12.03
CA VAL A 366 18.72 0.67 -10.81
C VAL A 366 19.82 -0.38 -10.88
N THR A 367 19.50 -1.57 -11.40
CA THR A 367 20.49 -2.65 -11.55
C THR A 367 21.59 -2.26 -12.55
N VAL A 368 21.24 -1.68 -13.68
CA VAL A 368 22.19 -1.22 -14.68
C VAL A 368 23.08 -0.09 -14.15
N VAL A 369 22.50 0.90 -13.49
CA VAL A 369 23.23 2.03 -12.89
C VAL A 369 24.19 1.54 -11.82
N SER A 370 23.74 0.61 -10.96
CA SER A 370 24.57 0.01 -9.89
C SER A 370 25.77 -0.76 -10.46
N ALA A 371 25.57 -1.47 -11.57
CA ALA A 371 26.62 -2.24 -12.23
C ALA A 371 27.54 -1.39 -13.12
N TRP A 372 27.17 -0.15 -13.43
CA TRP A 372 27.90 0.67 -14.41
C TRP A 372 29.33 1.01 -13.98
N ALA A 373 29.54 1.38 -12.71
CA ALA A 373 30.89 1.66 -12.20
C ALA A 373 31.79 0.41 -12.20
N PRO A 374 31.35 -0.78 -11.72
CA PRO A 374 32.08 -2.03 -11.90
C PRO A 374 32.38 -2.38 -13.36
N ALA A 375 31.36 -2.21 -14.25
CA ALA A 375 31.51 -2.48 -15.67
C ALA A 375 32.60 -1.62 -16.35
N ARG A 376 32.65 -0.33 -16.01
CA ARG A 376 33.72 0.57 -16.49
C ARG A 376 35.11 0.16 -15.98
N ARG A 377 35.21 -0.36 -14.76
CA ARG A 377 36.49 -0.89 -14.20
C ARG A 377 36.89 -2.12 -14.98
N ALA A 378 35.99 -3.07 -15.28
CA ALA A 378 36.25 -4.24 -16.11
C ALA A 378 36.87 -3.86 -17.47
N GLY A 379 36.33 -2.83 -18.15
CA GLY A 379 36.82 -2.36 -19.44
C GLY A 379 38.21 -1.68 -19.36
N ARG A 380 38.69 -1.25 -18.20
CA ARG A 380 39.96 -0.57 -18.01
C ARG A 380 41.14 -1.49 -17.67
N VAL A 381 40.89 -2.76 -17.42
CA VAL A 381 41.91 -3.77 -17.07
C VAL A 381 42.98 -3.80 -18.16
N GLN A 382 44.28 -3.66 -17.78
CA GLN A 382 45.41 -3.78 -18.68
C GLN A 382 45.88 -5.24 -18.73
N PRO A 383 46.13 -5.80 -19.92
CA PRO A 383 46.55 -7.23 -20.05
C PRO A 383 47.79 -7.59 -19.29
N VAL A 384 48.78 -6.67 -19.24
CA VAL A 384 50.06 -6.88 -18.56
C VAL A 384 49.92 -6.80 -17.04
N GLU A 385 49.09 -5.93 -16.54
CA GLU A 385 48.88 -5.70 -15.08
C GLU A 385 48.11 -6.84 -14.44
N ALA A 386 47.16 -7.45 -15.16
CA ALA A 386 46.37 -8.59 -14.68
C ALA A 386 47.19 -9.89 -14.56
N MET A 387 48.38 -9.96 -15.15
CA MET A 387 49.32 -11.06 -14.97
C MET A 387 50.29 -10.87 -13.77
N ARG A 388 50.40 -9.64 -13.27
CA ARG A 388 51.12 -9.33 -12.05
C ARG A 388 50.15 -9.38 -10.86
N THR A 389 50.23 -10.40 -10.06
CA THR A 389 49.52 -10.52 -8.76
C THR A 389 50.09 -9.50 -7.78
N THR A 390 49.49 -8.30 -7.73
CA THR A 390 49.67 -7.34 -6.63
C THR A 390 48.33 -6.76 -6.28
N GLU A 391 47.76 -7.27 -5.20
CA GLU A 391 46.65 -6.64 -4.49
C GLU A 391 47.15 -5.31 -3.88
N SER A 392 46.87 -4.22 -4.54
CA SER A 392 46.93 -2.92 -3.91
C SER A 392 45.67 -2.13 -4.24
N ALA A 393 44.63 -2.38 -3.43
CA ALA A 393 43.52 -1.45 -3.32
C ALA A 393 44.08 -0.11 -2.84
N SER A 394 44.12 0.92 -3.70
CA SER A 394 44.64 2.23 -3.38
C SER A 394 43.86 2.87 -2.22
N ALA A 395 44.51 3.06 -1.08
CA ALA A 395 43.93 3.70 0.13
C ALA A 395 43.39 5.14 -0.14
N SER A 396 43.82 5.78 -1.24
CA SER A 396 43.40 7.12 -1.63
C SER A 396 41.91 7.20 -2.05
N SER A 397 41.32 6.13 -2.63
CA SER A 397 39.92 6.13 -3.05
C SER A 397 38.92 6.04 -1.87
N LEU A 398 39.35 5.47 -0.77
CA LEU A 398 38.54 5.35 0.46
C LEU A 398 38.36 6.70 1.14
N LYS A 399 39.42 7.52 1.24
CA LYS A 399 39.36 8.86 1.87
C LYS A 399 38.40 9.79 1.16
N VAL A 400 38.45 9.86 -0.19
CA VAL A 400 37.58 10.72 -0.98
C VAL A 400 36.11 10.29 -0.84
N ARG A 401 35.84 9.00 -0.91
CA ARG A 401 34.49 8.43 -0.74
C ARG A 401 33.92 8.74 0.65
N THR A 402 34.74 8.62 1.68
CA THR A 402 34.33 8.90 3.07
C THR A 402 34.02 10.37 3.29
N ILE A 403 34.86 11.29 2.75
CA ILE A 403 34.61 12.73 2.86
C ILE A 403 33.32 13.11 2.16
N PHE A 404 33.11 12.63 0.93
CA PHE A 404 31.85 12.84 0.21
C PHE A 404 30.64 12.28 0.98
N GLY A 405 30.76 11.08 1.53
CA GLY A 405 29.71 10.46 2.33
C GLY A 405 29.40 11.26 3.60
N ALA A 406 30.42 11.76 4.29
CA ALA A 406 30.24 12.58 5.49
C ALA A 406 29.57 13.94 5.18
N ILE A 407 29.94 14.57 4.05
CA ILE A 407 29.30 15.82 3.60
C ILE A 407 27.83 15.59 3.29
N ILE A 408 27.50 14.54 2.51
CA ILE A 408 26.10 14.23 2.16
C ILE A 408 25.29 13.88 3.40
N LEU A 409 25.86 13.14 4.35
CA LEU A 409 25.24 12.81 5.63
C LEU A 409 24.90 14.08 6.43
N LEU A 410 25.85 14.99 6.55
CA LEU A 410 25.68 16.23 7.29
C LEU A 410 24.63 17.14 6.64
N VAL A 411 24.69 17.29 5.31
CA VAL A 411 23.68 18.05 4.55
C VAL A 411 22.30 17.40 4.69
N GLY A 412 22.23 16.07 4.66
CA GLY A 412 20.98 15.34 4.88
C GLY A 412 20.39 15.57 6.26
N ILE A 413 21.22 15.53 7.31
CA ILE A 413 20.78 15.84 8.69
C ILE A 413 20.27 17.28 8.79
N VAL A 414 21.00 18.24 8.24
CA VAL A 414 20.59 19.66 8.25
C VAL A 414 19.27 19.86 7.52
N ALA A 415 19.10 19.25 6.34
CA ALA A 415 17.87 19.34 5.58
C ALA A 415 16.67 18.71 6.33
N ALA A 416 16.87 17.53 6.95
CA ALA A 416 15.84 16.88 7.74
C ALA A 416 15.43 17.73 8.96
N LEU A 417 16.42 18.27 9.70
CA LEU A 417 16.16 19.14 10.84
C LEU A 417 15.47 20.44 10.41
N ALA A 418 15.89 21.05 9.30
CA ALA A 418 15.23 22.24 8.74
C ALA A 418 13.78 21.96 8.41
N GLY A 419 13.46 20.79 7.80
CA GLY A 419 12.09 20.40 7.51
C GLY A 419 11.22 20.14 8.74
N VAL A 420 11.82 19.64 9.84
CA VAL A 420 11.10 19.40 11.10
C VAL A 420 10.88 20.69 11.87
N LEU A 421 11.90 21.56 11.93
CA LEU A 421 11.91 22.77 12.78
C LEU A 421 11.34 24.01 12.09
N SER A 422 11.13 23.99 10.76
CA SER A 422 10.57 25.15 10.04
C SER A 422 9.05 25.23 10.23
N ASP A 423 8.52 26.44 10.30
CA ASP A 423 7.08 26.75 10.33
C ASP A 423 6.49 26.95 8.93
N GLY A 424 7.17 26.46 7.88
CA GLY A 424 6.76 26.60 6.48
C GLY A 424 5.58 25.69 6.08
N GLU A 425 5.15 25.81 4.83
CA GLU A 425 4.10 24.97 4.23
C GLU A 425 4.41 23.47 4.38
N THR A 426 3.38 22.67 4.68
CA THR A 426 3.51 21.23 4.92
C THR A 426 4.21 20.49 3.77
N ASN A 427 3.94 20.88 2.51
CA ASN A 427 4.57 20.28 1.34
C ASN A 427 6.10 20.54 1.29
N VAL A 428 6.53 21.76 1.59
CA VAL A 428 7.95 22.12 1.62
C VAL A 428 8.67 21.37 2.74
N ARG A 429 8.07 21.30 3.92
CA ARG A 429 8.57 20.54 5.07
C ARG A 429 8.71 19.05 4.75
N ALA A 430 7.69 18.44 4.14
CA ALA A 430 7.73 17.05 3.75
C ALA A 430 8.84 16.74 2.73
N VAL A 431 9.04 17.62 1.74
CA VAL A 431 10.12 17.50 0.75
C VAL A 431 11.49 17.61 1.43
N LEU A 432 11.69 18.59 2.33
CA LEU A 432 12.96 18.77 3.06
C LEU A 432 13.28 17.55 3.92
N VAL A 433 12.30 17.01 4.65
CA VAL A 433 12.47 15.79 5.45
C VAL A 433 12.78 14.59 4.56
N GLY A 434 12.07 14.43 3.44
CA GLY A 434 12.30 13.34 2.49
C GLY A 434 13.68 13.37 1.85
N VAL A 435 14.11 14.54 1.33
CA VAL A 435 15.44 14.76 0.76
C VAL A 435 16.52 14.58 1.85
N GLY A 436 16.26 15.07 3.06
CA GLY A 436 17.14 14.91 4.20
C GLY A 436 17.33 13.43 4.57
N ALA A 437 16.26 12.68 4.71
CA ALA A 437 16.30 11.24 5.00
C ALA A 437 17.05 10.46 3.91
N PHE A 438 16.79 10.76 2.63
CA PHE A 438 17.51 10.17 1.51
C PHE A 438 19.01 10.50 1.59
N GLY A 439 19.37 11.76 1.86
CA GLY A 439 20.76 12.20 2.03
C GLY A 439 21.47 11.49 3.20
N ILE A 440 20.77 11.30 4.34
CA ILE A 440 21.28 10.56 5.49
C ILE A 440 21.61 9.12 5.10
N ILE A 441 20.70 8.43 4.41
CA ILE A 441 20.89 7.03 4.01
C ILE A 441 22.06 6.92 3.03
N VAL A 442 22.09 7.74 1.97
CA VAL A 442 23.18 7.75 0.97
C VAL A 442 24.52 8.08 1.62
N GLY A 443 24.55 9.12 2.47
CA GLY A 443 25.75 9.56 3.17
C GLY A 443 26.29 8.49 4.12
N PHE A 444 25.42 7.85 4.88
CA PHE A 444 25.77 6.71 5.75
C PHE A 444 26.39 5.55 4.98
N PHE A 445 25.81 5.18 3.84
CA PHE A 445 26.37 4.12 2.99
C PHE A 445 27.71 4.49 2.36
N LEU A 446 27.88 5.73 1.92
CA LEU A 446 29.16 6.19 1.38
C LEU A 446 30.24 6.29 2.46
N ALA A 447 29.90 6.75 3.66
CA ALA A 447 30.80 6.83 4.81
C ALA A 447 31.01 5.48 5.52
N GLY A 448 30.20 4.48 5.25
CA GLY A 448 30.16 3.17 5.92
C GLY A 448 31.53 2.51 6.12
N PRO A 449 32.45 2.47 5.12
CA PRO A 449 33.78 1.89 5.30
C PRO A 449 34.63 2.58 6.38
N ALA A 450 34.46 3.89 6.56
CA ALA A 450 35.16 4.61 7.63
C ALA A 450 34.47 4.48 8.99
N LEU A 451 33.14 4.44 8.99
CA LEU A 451 32.35 4.18 10.21
C LEU A 451 32.60 2.77 10.76
N SER A 452 32.87 1.79 9.90
CA SER A 452 33.18 0.43 10.31
C SER A 452 34.55 0.28 11.00
N LEU A 453 35.52 1.19 10.71
CA LEU A 453 36.86 1.12 11.30
C LEU A 453 36.88 1.21 12.84
N PRO A 454 36.18 2.14 13.51
CA PRO A 454 36.07 2.15 14.97
C PRO A 454 35.03 1.16 15.51
N LEU A 455 33.93 0.89 14.75
CA LEU A 455 32.80 0.12 15.23
C LEU A 455 33.12 -1.39 15.31
N VAL A 456 33.73 -1.95 14.27
CA VAL A 456 34.03 -3.39 14.19
C VAL A 456 35.00 -3.86 15.28
N PRO A 457 36.13 -3.18 15.55
CA PRO A 457 37.01 -3.56 16.64
C PRO A 457 36.37 -3.44 18.03
N THR A 458 35.53 -2.38 18.21
CA THR A 458 34.86 -2.13 19.49
C THR A 458 33.80 -3.21 19.78
N VAL A 459 32.93 -3.48 18.80
CA VAL A 459 31.92 -4.54 18.90
C VAL A 459 32.60 -5.92 18.99
N GLY A 460 33.68 -6.13 18.21
CA GLY A 460 34.46 -7.37 18.26
C GLY A 460 35.09 -7.61 19.64
N LYS A 461 35.55 -6.57 20.32
CA LYS A 461 36.04 -6.65 21.70
C LYS A 461 34.94 -7.01 22.69
N VAL A 462 33.77 -6.40 22.54
CA VAL A 462 32.61 -6.65 23.43
C VAL A 462 32.07 -8.07 23.25
N ILE A 463 31.87 -8.52 22.01
CA ILE A 463 31.35 -9.86 21.70
C ILE A 463 32.42 -10.94 22.01
N GLY A 464 33.71 -10.62 21.77
CA GLY A 464 34.83 -11.54 22.04
C GLY A 464 35.20 -11.63 23.50
N ALA A 465 34.78 -10.68 24.36
CA ALA A 465 35.16 -10.67 25.78
C ALA A 465 34.88 -12.00 26.52
N PRO A 466 33.74 -12.67 26.36
CA PRO A 466 33.49 -13.95 26.99
C PRO A 466 34.30 -15.12 26.37
N PHE A 467 34.90 -14.96 25.18
CA PHE A 467 35.65 -15.98 24.45
C PHE A 467 37.18 -15.73 24.46
N LEU A 468 37.64 -14.66 25.11
CA LEU A 468 39.06 -14.27 25.16
C LEU A 468 39.98 -15.32 25.80
N SER A 469 39.46 -16.20 26.60
CA SER A 469 40.24 -17.31 27.20
C SER A 469 40.71 -18.36 26.18
N LEU A 470 40.01 -18.51 25.04
CA LEU A 470 40.32 -19.49 24.00
C LEU A 470 41.30 -18.95 22.94
N ILE A 471 41.35 -17.61 22.72
CA ILE A 471 42.22 -17.01 21.71
C ILE A 471 43.68 -16.94 22.21
N HIS A 472 43.90 -16.82 23.51
CA HIS A 472 45.26 -16.85 24.09
C HIS A 472 45.91 -18.25 24.16
N ILE A 473 45.15 -19.32 23.97
CA ILE A 473 45.66 -20.69 23.93
C ILE A 473 46.21 -21.06 22.53
N SER A 474 45.79 -20.38 21.48
CA SER A 474 46.19 -20.68 20.10
C SER A 474 47.34 -19.82 19.56
N GLU A 475 47.94 -18.94 20.38
CA GLU A 475 49.05 -18.05 19.98
C GLU A 475 50.31 -18.24 20.87
N PRO A 476 50.83 -19.44 20.97
CA PRO A 476 52.23 -19.61 21.37
C PRO A 476 53.02 -20.15 20.21
N THR A 477 53.94 -19.48 19.67
CA THR A 477 55.09 -20.00 18.89
C THR A 477 55.37 -19.25 17.58
N ARG A 478 55.32 -17.94 17.60
CA ARG A 478 55.99 -17.21 16.50
C ARG A 478 56.86 -16.04 16.98
N ARG A 479 57.64 -16.32 18.02
CA ARG A 479 58.75 -15.44 18.42
C ARG A 479 59.91 -16.30 18.93
N THR A 480 60.58 -16.99 18.02
CA THR A 480 62.01 -17.28 18.19
C THR A 480 62.75 -16.75 16.97
N PRO A 481 63.63 -15.75 17.10
CA PRO A 481 64.55 -15.44 16.03
C PRO A 481 65.56 -16.58 15.96
N ILE A 482 65.69 -17.16 14.77
CA ILE A 482 66.81 -18.03 14.45
C ILE A 482 68.02 -17.15 14.30
N SER A 483 68.99 -17.32 15.22
CA SER A 483 70.34 -16.84 15.14
C SER A 483 71.11 -17.49 14.00
#